data_ad34b07e87ba8bd9f3f4744428ef4224
#
_entry.id   ad34b07e87ba8bd9f3f4744428ef4224
#
_cell.length_a   1.000
_cell.length_b   1.000
_cell.length_c   1.000
_cell.angle_alpha   90.00
_cell.angle_beta   90.00
_cell.angle_gamma   90.00
#
_symmetry.space_group_name_H-M   'P 1'
#
loop_
_entity.id
_entity.type
_entity.pdbx_description
1 polymer ?
#
loop_
_entity_poly.entity_id
_entity_poly.type
_entity_poly.pdbx_seq_one_letter_code
_entity_poly.pdbx_strand_id
1 'polypeptide(L)'
;VTRRFTRACNVVEPENGLVWGFKTLFRPASFDYMGVHRPKFEKKRPVLDDQVHWVNASGAPMGPKYMRTGWRSNKDIVSYEFAQMNHYAIKSREEFLLKKLRGTANSKDDSRIDLGYWEKFDLNAEEDNSIRSGDIEARIARLLEDSDLAALHRASLDHALRTIEIQMEDEELRAFVEAEKVEDVAAE
;
A
#
# COMPACT_ATOMS: atom_id res chain seq x y z
N VAL A 1 2.77 0.33 11.58
CA VAL A 1 2.70 -0.42 10.32
C VAL A 1 4.04 -1.10 10.06
N THR A 2 5.11 -0.38 9.79
CA THR A 2 6.42 -0.91 9.35
C THR A 2 7.10 -1.89 10.31
N ARG A 3 6.79 -1.86 11.61
CA ARG A 3 7.30 -2.80 12.61
C ARG A 3 6.34 -3.98 12.89
N ARG A 4 5.07 -3.82 12.57
CA ARG A 4 4.04 -4.85 12.78
C ARG A 4 3.90 -5.77 11.59
N PHE A 5 4.19 -5.28 10.40
CA PHE A 5 3.99 -5.99 9.14
C PHE A 5 5.31 -6.04 8.39
N THR A 6 6.09 -7.07 8.70
CA THR A 6 7.44 -7.30 8.17
C THR A 6 7.48 -8.44 7.15
N ARG A 7 6.36 -9.11 6.91
CA ARG A 7 6.26 -10.14 5.88
C ARG A 7 5.84 -9.54 4.55
N ALA A 8 6.38 -10.04 3.47
CA ALA A 8 6.15 -9.55 2.11
C ALA A 8 6.04 -10.70 1.10
N CYS A 9 5.51 -10.40 -0.08
CA CYS A 9 5.59 -11.32 -1.21
C CYS A 9 7.03 -11.49 -1.68
N ASN A 10 7.33 -12.61 -2.35
CA ASN A 10 8.55 -12.74 -3.11
C ASN A 10 8.56 -11.70 -4.25
N VAL A 11 9.56 -10.80 -4.27
CA VAL A 11 9.63 -9.72 -5.26
C VAL A 11 10.27 -10.17 -6.58
N VAL A 12 11.01 -11.27 -6.57
CA VAL A 12 11.66 -11.84 -7.77
C VAL A 12 10.67 -12.70 -8.54
N GLU A 13 9.98 -13.60 -7.83
CA GLU A 13 8.98 -14.50 -8.38
C GLU A 13 7.65 -14.33 -7.65
N PRO A 14 6.96 -13.19 -7.84
CA PRO A 14 5.73 -12.93 -7.13
C PRO A 14 4.62 -13.89 -7.54
N GLU A 15 3.84 -14.32 -6.58
CA GLU A 15 2.68 -15.20 -6.78
C GLU A 15 1.65 -14.59 -7.74
N ASN A 16 1.61 -13.27 -7.82
CA ASN A 16 0.77 -12.57 -8.78
C ASN A 16 1.40 -11.26 -9.24
N GLY A 17 1.16 -10.88 -10.50
CA GLY A 17 1.69 -9.65 -11.10
C GLY A 17 1.11 -8.34 -10.55
N LEU A 18 0.23 -8.38 -9.55
CA LEU A 18 -0.32 -7.17 -8.92
C LEU A 18 0.72 -6.43 -8.10
N VAL A 19 1.72 -7.14 -7.57
CA VAL A 19 2.82 -6.58 -6.78
C VAL A 19 3.72 -5.66 -7.60
N TRP A 20 3.70 -5.74 -8.92
CA TRP A 20 4.48 -4.88 -9.81
C TRP A 20 3.83 -3.53 -10.13
N GLY A 21 2.73 -3.20 -9.49
CA GLY A 21 2.16 -1.85 -9.55
C GLY A 21 3.10 -0.83 -8.92
N PHE A 22 3.53 0.18 -9.69
CA PHE A 22 4.45 1.19 -9.18
C PHE A 22 3.74 2.48 -8.75
N LYS A 23 4.41 3.24 -7.91
CA LYS A 23 4.15 4.66 -7.64
C LYS A 23 5.27 5.49 -8.26
N THR A 24 4.99 6.73 -8.57
CA THR A 24 5.95 7.58 -9.28
C THR A 24 6.42 8.71 -8.37
N LEU A 25 7.73 8.82 -8.21
CA LEU A 25 8.39 10.02 -7.69
C LEU A 25 8.74 10.92 -8.88
N PHE A 26 8.37 12.19 -8.86
CA PHE A 26 8.52 13.07 -10.00
C PHE A 26 8.66 14.54 -9.60
N ARG A 27 9.17 15.34 -10.53
CA ARG A 27 9.19 16.81 -10.41
C ARG A 27 7.88 17.38 -10.95
N PRO A 28 7.04 18.05 -10.14
CA PRO A 28 5.71 18.51 -10.56
C PRO A 28 5.74 19.39 -11.82
N ALA A 29 6.71 20.30 -11.92
CA ALA A 29 6.85 21.22 -13.05
C ALA A 29 7.04 20.55 -14.42
N SER A 30 7.37 19.25 -14.45
CA SER A 30 7.57 18.50 -15.69
C SER A 30 6.28 17.93 -16.29
N PHE A 31 5.15 18.04 -15.59
CA PHE A 31 3.89 17.42 -15.98
C PHE A 31 2.72 18.38 -15.89
N ASP A 32 1.65 18.09 -16.60
CA ASP A 32 0.48 18.96 -16.68
C ASP A 32 -0.55 18.68 -15.59
N TYR A 33 -0.72 17.40 -15.20
CA TYR A 33 -1.65 17.01 -14.14
C TYR A 33 -1.35 15.64 -13.52
N MET A 34 -1.97 15.36 -12.37
CA MET A 34 -1.87 14.07 -11.68
C MET A 34 -2.99 13.13 -12.11
N GLY A 35 -2.60 11.88 -12.41
CA GLY A 35 -3.52 10.74 -12.45
C GLY A 35 -3.44 9.91 -11.17
N VAL A 36 -4.24 8.85 -11.10
CA VAL A 36 -4.34 7.97 -9.91
C VAL A 36 -2.99 7.33 -9.53
N HIS A 37 -2.22 6.89 -10.51
CA HIS A 37 -0.97 6.15 -10.28
C HIS A 37 0.29 6.88 -10.73
N ARG A 38 0.13 7.93 -11.53
CA ARG A 38 1.25 8.61 -12.18
C ARG A 38 0.88 10.01 -12.63
N PRO A 39 1.88 10.92 -12.77
CA PRO A 39 1.67 12.20 -13.44
C PRO A 39 1.42 11.98 -14.94
N LYS A 40 0.81 12.94 -15.58
CA LYS A 40 0.37 12.87 -16.98
C LYS A 40 0.64 14.16 -17.72
N PHE A 41 0.74 14.01 -19.03
CA PHE A 41 0.74 15.12 -19.98
C PHE A 41 -0.65 15.30 -20.59
N GLU A 42 -0.97 16.50 -21.03
CA GLU A 42 -2.12 16.73 -21.90
C GLU A 42 -2.01 15.89 -23.17
N LYS A 43 -3.15 15.42 -23.67
CA LYS A 43 -3.19 14.45 -24.79
C LYS A 43 -2.46 14.96 -26.04
N LYS A 44 -2.52 16.27 -26.31
CA LYS A 44 -1.93 16.89 -27.49
C LYS A 44 -0.51 17.41 -27.29
N ARG A 45 -0.02 17.42 -26.05
CA ARG A 45 1.35 17.87 -25.78
C ARG A 45 2.37 16.88 -26.35
N PRO A 46 3.29 17.32 -27.19
CA PRO A 46 4.45 16.50 -27.56
C PRO A 46 5.27 16.21 -26.31
N VAL A 47 5.67 14.97 -26.12
CA VAL A 47 6.63 14.58 -25.09
C VAL A 47 7.95 14.36 -25.79
N LEU A 48 8.90 15.24 -25.52
CA LEU A 48 10.25 15.12 -26.07
C LEU A 48 11.08 14.25 -25.11
N ASP A 49 11.80 13.30 -25.64
CA ASP A 49 12.58 12.33 -24.86
C ASP A 49 13.69 12.99 -24.03
N ASP A 50 14.13 14.18 -24.42
CA ASP A 50 15.13 14.97 -23.72
C ASP A 50 14.56 15.79 -22.52
N GLN A 51 13.24 15.91 -22.40
CA GLN A 51 12.60 16.67 -21.34
C GLN A 51 12.27 15.85 -20.10
N VAL A 52 11.95 14.59 -20.27
CA VAL A 52 11.53 13.71 -19.18
C VAL A 52 12.14 12.31 -19.36
N HIS A 53 12.96 11.91 -18.40
CA HIS A 53 13.51 10.57 -18.34
C HIS A 53 12.67 9.72 -17.35
N TRP A 54 12.02 8.68 -17.86
CA TRP A 54 11.28 7.75 -17.06
C TRP A 54 12.15 6.54 -16.76
N VAL A 55 12.51 6.38 -15.49
CA VAL A 55 13.42 5.33 -15.05
C VAL A 55 12.77 4.45 -13.99
N ASN A 56 13.23 3.20 -13.87
CA ASN A 56 12.85 2.31 -12.78
C ASN A 56 13.67 2.60 -11.51
N ALA A 57 13.49 1.82 -10.46
CA ALA A 57 14.17 2.03 -9.19
C ALA A 57 15.68 1.70 -9.18
N SER A 58 16.23 1.18 -10.27
CA SER A 58 17.70 1.06 -10.49
C SER A 58 18.28 2.15 -11.38
N GLY A 59 17.44 3.14 -11.81
CA GLY A 59 17.86 4.17 -12.74
C GLY A 59 17.86 3.76 -14.22
N ALA A 60 17.49 2.52 -14.53
CA ALA A 60 17.41 2.06 -15.91
C ALA A 60 16.18 2.65 -16.63
N PRO A 61 16.32 3.08 -17.91
CA PRO A 61 15.21 3.65 -18.67
C PRO A 61 14.04 2.66 -18.80
N MET A 62 12.84 3.13 -18.54
CA MET A 62 11.62 2.40 -18.87
C MET A 62 11.23 2.67 -20.33
N GLY A 63 10.68 1.66 -21.01
CA GLY A 63 10.36 1.77 -22.44
C GLY A 63 9.33 2.86 -22.77
N PRO A 64 9.20 3.26 -24.05
CA PRO A 64 8.41 4.41 -24.52
C PRO A 64 6.93 4.40 -24.10
N LYS A 65 6.36 3.22 -23.90
CA LYS A 65 4.98 3.10 -23.43
C LYS A 65 4.74 3.80 -22.09
N TYR A 66 5.77 3.84 -21.22
CA TYR A 66 5.67 4.44 -19.90
C TYR A 66 5.70 5.98 -19.92
N MET A 67 6.09 6.58 -21.03
CA MET A 67 5.99 8.02 -21.20
C MET A 67 4.53 8.49 -21.18
N ARG A 68 3.58 7.69 -21.61
CA ARG A 68 2.17 8.07 -21.70
C ARG A 68 1.20 7.20 -20.91
N THR A 69 1.48 5.92 -20.79
CA THR A 69 0.56 4.93 -20.22
C THR A 69 1.29 3.96 -19.29
N GLY A 70 0.53 3.07 -18.69
CA GLY A 70 1.08 2.02 -17.83
C GLY A 70 1.25 2.49 -16.37
N TRP A 71 1.05 1.57 -15.48
CA TRP A 71 1.21 1.75 -14.04
C TRP A 71 1.74 0.47 -13.37
N ARG A 72 2.05 -0.53 -14.18
CA ARG A 72 2.69 -1.78 -13.76
C ARG A 72 3.97 -1.98 -14.52
N SER A 73 5.02 -2.38 -13.82
CA SER A 73 6.21 -2.95 -14.43
C SER A 73 5.99 -4.39 -14.92
N ASN A 74 7.04 -5.07 -15.19
CA ASN A 74 7.08 -6.50 -15.47
C ASN A 74 8.42 -7.06 -14.94
N LYS A 75 8.64 -8.35 -15.07
CA LYS A 75 9.85 -9.01 -14.59
C LYS A 75 11.16 -8.46 -15.16
N ASP A 76 11.13 -7.88 -16.36
CA ASP A 76 12.35 -7.42 -17.05
C ASP A 76 12.76 -6.01 -16.62
N ILE A 77 11.83 -5.21 -16.05
CA ILE A 77 12.07 -3.81 -15.69
C ILE A 77 11.80 -3.50 -14.22
N VAL A 78 11.22 -4.43 -13.45
CA VAL A 78 11.04 -4.25 -12.02
C VAL A 78 12.41 -4.17 -11.33
N SER A 79 12.54 -3.26 -10.37
CA SER A 79 13.80 -3.07 -9.64
C SER A 79 13.53 -2.41 -8.30
N TYR A 80 14.39 -2.66 -7.33
CA TYR A 80 14.32 -2.16 -5.96
C TYR A 80 15.66 -1.63 -5.45
N GLU A 81 16.67 -1.43 -6.33
CA GLU A 81 18.05 -1.14 -5.94
C GLU A 81 18.19 0.18 -5.17
N PHE A 82 17.61 1.27 -5.68
CA PHE A 82 17.74 2.60 -5.06
C PHE A 82 16.48 3.03 -4.32
N ALA A 83 15.34 2.45 -4.65
CA ALA A 83 14.07 2.80 -4.03
C ALA A 83 13.07 1.65 -4.04
N GLN A 84 12.33 1.52 -2.94
CA GLN A 84 11.25 0.57 -2.77
C GLN A 84 10.07 1.28 -2.11
N MET A 85 8.87 0.92 -2.51
CA MET A 85 7.65 1.35 -1.84
C MET A 85 6.85 0.14 -1.38
N ASN A 86 6.73 -0.05 -0.09
CA ASN A 86 5.94 -1.12 0.48
C ASN A 86 4.45 -0.76 0.40
N HIS A 87 3.66 -1.65 -0.17
CA HIS A 87 2.23 -1.49 -0.33
C HIS A 87 1.47 -2.43 0.61
N TYR A 88 1.02 -1.90 1.72
CA TYR A 88 0.20 -2.60 2.70
C TYR A 88 -1.27 -2.63 2.22
N ALA A 89 -1.56 -3.52 1.27
CA ALA A 89 -2.89 -3.67 0.68
C ALA A 89 -3.91 -4.13 1.71
N ILE A 90 -3.48 -5.01 2.58
CA ILE A 90 -4.13 -5.45 3.81
C ILE A 90 -3.20 -5.12 4.99
N LYS A 91 -3.66 -5.32 6.21
CA LYS A 91 -2.87 -5.19 7.43
C LYS A 91 -3.21 -6.37 8.35
N SER A 92 -3.58 -6.12 9.64
CA SER A 92 -4.17 -7.19 10.44
C SER A 92 -5.60 -7.49 9.99
N ARG A 93 -6.11 -8.66 10.39
CA ARG A 93 -7.49 -9.07 10.08
C ARG A 93 -8.51 -8.10 10.68
N GLU A 94 -8.27 -7.59 11.89
CA GLU A 94 -9.12 -6.57 12.50
C GLU A 94 -9.11 -5.25 11.69
N GLU A 95 -7.94 -4.77 11.27
CA GLU A 95 -7.85 -3.56 10.44
C GLU A 95 -8.46 -3.77 9.05
N PHE A 96 -8.51 -5.03 8.57
CA PHE A 96 -9.19 -5.37 7.33
C PHE A 96 -10.71 -5.18 7.42
N LEU A 97 -11.33 -5.41 8.59
CA LEU A 97 -12.76 -5.11 8.78
C LEU A 97 -13.05 -3.63 8.50
N LEU A 98 -12.19 -2.73 8.98
CA LEU A 98 -12.33 -1.29 8.69
C LEU A 98 -12.20 -0.99 7.20
N LYS A 99 -11.32 -1.69 6.50
CA LYS A 99 -11.15 -1.54 5.06
C LYS A 99 -12.37 -2.07 4.29
N LYS A 100 -12.90 -3.23 4.70
CA LYS A 100 -14.12 -3.83 4.13
C LYS A 100 -15.30 -2.87 4.26
N LEU A 101 -15.51 -2.32 5.45
CA LEU A 101 -16.59 -1.36 5.71
C LEU A 101 -16.46 -0.07 4.89
N ARG A 102 -15.24 0.45 4.74
CA ARG A 102 -14.97 1.65 3.95
C ARG A 102 -15.19 1.44 2.45
N GLY A 103 -15.00 0.23 1.96
CA GLY A 103 -15.03 -0.09 0.53
C GLY A 103 -13.90 0.57 -0.26
N THR A 104 -14.13 0.87 -1.53
CA THR A 104 -13.16 1.46 -2.46
C THR A 104 -13.59 2.85 -2.91
N ALA A 105 -12.65 3.79 -2.98
CA ALA A 105 -12.92 5.16 -3.44
C ALA A 105 -13.32 5.25 -4.92
N ASN A 106 -13.00 4.25 -5.73
CA ASN A 106 -13.16 4.27 -7.19
C ASN A 106 -14.34 3.43 -7.69
N SER A 107 -15.08 2.80 -6.81
CA SER A 107 -16.21 1.95 -7.16
C SER A 107 -17.36 2.16 -6.18
N LYS A 108 -18.58 2.13 -6.70
CA LYS A 108 -19.80 2.07 -5.89
C LYS A 108 -20.14 0.62 -5.48
N ASP A 109 -19.37 -0.33 -5.97
CA ASP A 109 -19.51 -1.74 -5.64
C ASP A 109 -18.72 -2.01 -4.33
N ASP A 110 -19.45 -2.11 -3.24
CA ASP A 110 -18.91 -2.34 -1.90
C ASP A 110 -18.50 -3.81 -1.71
N SER A 111 -18.94 -4.73 -2.56
CA SER A 111 -18.58 -6.15 -2.50
C SER A 111 -17.14 -6.45 -2.91
N ARG A 112 -16.43 -5.47 -3.43
CA ARG A 112 -15.08 -5.63 -3.97
C ARG A 112 -14.01 -5.90 -2.91
N ILE A 113 -14.24 -5.52 -1.67
CA ILE A 113 -13.36 -5.79 -0.52
C ILE A 113 -13.99 -6.90 0.32
N ASP A 114 -13.82 -8.13 -0.14
CA ASP A 114 -14.30 -9.35 0.47
C ASP A 114 -13.14 -10.23 1.00
N LEU A 115 -13.43 -11.41 1.51
CA LEU A 115 -12.40 -12.34 1.98
C LEU A 115 -11.49 -12.82 0.84
N GLY A 116 -12.00 -12.94 -0.38
CA GLY A 116 -11.18 -13.22 -1.57
C GLY A 116 -10.16 -12.10 -1.88
N TYR A 117 -10.49 -10.85 -1.52
CA TYR A 117 -9.51 -9.77 -1.56
C TYR A 117 -8.39 -9.97 -0.51
N TRP A 118 -8.73 -10.45 0.70
CA TRP A 118 -7.74 -10.80 1.71
C TRP A 118 -6.79 -11.86 1.17
N GLU A 119 -7.30 -13.01 0.78
CA GLU A 119 -6.51 -14.14 0.26
C GLU A 119 -5.55 -13.73 -0.87
N LYS A 120 -6.03 -12.84 -1.74
CA LYS A 120 -5.23 -12.34 -2.86
C LYS A 120 -4.02 -11.51 -2.46
N PHE A 121 -4.06 -10.83 -1.32
CA PHE A 121 -3.03 -9.90 -0.86
C PHE A 121 -2.31 -10.34 0.41
N ASP A 122 -2.68 -11.48 0.98
CA ASP A 122 -2.01 -12.09 2.13
C ASP A 122 -0.76 -12.87 1.67
N LEU A 123 0.23 -12.11 1.22
CA LEU A 123 1.46 -12.59 0.59
C LEU A 123 2.62 -12.41 1.56
N ASN A 124 2.97 -13.48 2.29
CA ASN A 124 3.89 -13.46 3.42
C ASN A 124 5.12 -14.35 3.20
N ALA A 125 5.59 -14.51 1.94
CA ALA A 125 6.64 -15.43 1.56
C ALA A 125 8.01 -15.10 2.18
N GLU A 126 8.32 -13.80 2.34
CA GLU A 126 9.62 -13.32 2.78
C GLU A 126 9.51 -12.35 3.94
N GLU A 127 10.59 -12.22 4.73
CA GLU A 127 10.72 -11.16 5.72
C GLU A 127 11.39 -9.94 5.08
N ASP A 128 10.74 -8.77 5.18
CA ASP A 128 11.26 -7.48 4.71
C ASP A 128 11.35 -6.47 5.85
N ASN A 129 12.54 -6.31 6.38
CA ASN A 129 12.90 -5.32 7.39
C ASN A 129 13.72 -4.14 6.78
N SER A 130 13.66 -3.96 5.46
CA SER A 130 14.46 -2.95 4.75
C SER A 130 14.02 -1.51 5.03
N ILE A 131 12.79 -1.29 5.48
CA ILE A 131 12.32 0.04 5.84
C ILE A 131 13.08 0.56 7.05
N ARG A 132 13.90 1.57 6.78
CA ARG A 132 14.58 2.33 7.82
C ARG A 132 13.64 3.43 8.31
N SER A 133 12.94 3.14 9.40
CA SER A 133 11.99 4.10 9.99
C SER A 133 12.68 5.26 10.75
N GLY A 134 14.02 5.22 10.89
CA GLY A 134 14.83 6.29 11.51
C GLY A 134 14.15 6.95 12.70
N ASP A 135 13.90 8.25 12.62
CA ASP A 135 13.32 9.08 13.68
C ASP A 135 11.78 9.07 13.72
N ILE A 136 11.09 8.06 13.14
CA ILE A 136 9.63 8.13 12.99
C ILE A 136 8.91 8.22 14.34
N GLU A 137 9.45 7.56 15.37
CA GLU A 137 8.89 7.60 16.72
C GLU A 137 9.08 8.96 17.37
N ALA A 138 10.27 9.53 17.22
CA ALA A 138 10.54 10.89 17.69
C ALA A 138 9.66 11.93 16.97
N ARG A 139 9.40 11.74 15.67
CA ARG A 139 8.50 12.61 14.91
C ARG A 139 7.06 12.46 15.35
N ILE A 140 6.60 11.24 15.61
CA ILE A 140 5.26 10.99 16.14
C ILE A 140 5.11 11.59 17.53
N ALA A 141 6.09 11.37 18.43
CA ALA A 141 6.08 11.96 19.76
C ALA A 141 5.97 13.49 19.69
N ARG A 142 6.76 14.13 18.84
CA ARG A 142 6.72 15.59 18.64
C ARG A 142 5.36 16.07 18.10
N LEU A 143 4.72 15.33 17.19
CA LEU A 143 3.39 15.68 16.71
C LEU A 143 2.34 15.58 17.80
N LEU A 144 2.47 14.61 18.69
CA LEU A 144 1.54 14.40 19.81
C LEU A 144 1.80 15.32 21.04
N GLU A 145 2.81 16.19 20.99
CA GLU A 145 2.96 17.32 21.93
C GLU A 145 1.84 18.35 21.76
N ASP A 146 1.27 18.45 20.54
CA ASP A 146 0.05 19.22 20.30
C ASP A 146 -1.14 18.48 20.93
N SER A 147 -1.76 19.12 21.93
CA SER A 147 -2.84 18.52 22.73
C SER A 147 -4.09 18.21 21.90
N ASP A 148 -4.41 19.06 20.92
CA ASP A 148 -5.58 18.89 20.06
C ASP A 148 -5.36 17.74 19.10
N LEU A 149 -4.18 17.67 18.48
CA LEU A 149 -3.80 16.55 17.62
C LEU A 149 -3.78 15.24 18.39
N ALA A 150 -3.23 15.23 19.61
CA ALA A 150 -3.22 14.05 20.48
C ALA A 150 -4.64 13.61 20.87
N ALA A 151 -5.54 14.53 21.15
CA ALA A 151 -6.94 14.23 21.44
C ALA A 151 -7.67 13.64 20.22
N LEU A 152 -7.50 14.24 19.03
CA LEU A 152 -8.07 13.73 17.78
C LEU A 152 -7.52 12.35 17.42
N HIS A 153 -6.21 12.13 17.62
CA HIS A 153 -5.60 10.82 17.39
C HIS A 153 -6.20 9.75 18.30
N ARG A 154 -6.34 10.01 19.61
CA ARG A 154 -7.00 9.07 20.54
C ARG A 154 -8.43 8.78 20.13
N ALA A 155 -9.22 9.83 19.86
CA ALA A 155 -10.61 9.68 19.43
C ALA A 155 -10.74 8.83 18.15
N SER A 156 -9.80 9.00 17.20
CA SER A 156 -9.75 8.18 15.97
C SER A 156 -9.46 6.71 16.27
N LEU A 157 -8.53 6.43 17.18
CA LEU A 157 -8.22 5.05 17.58
C LEU A 157 -9.43 4.41 18.30
N ASP A 158 -10.05 5.12 19.25
CA ASP A 158 -11.22 4.63 19.98
C ASP A 158 -12.40 4.35 19.04
N HIS A 159 -12.59 5.21 18.03
CA HIS A 159 -13.60 4.98 17.01
C HIS A 159 -13.29 3.72 16.17
N ALA A 160 -12.05 3.55 15.75
CA ALA A 160 -11.63 2.38 14.99
C ALA A 160 -11.83 1.07 15.77
N LEU A 161 -11.44 1.04 17.06
CA LEU A 161 -11.62 -0.12 17.92
C LEU A 161 -13.11 -0.47 18.10
N ARG A 162 -13.95 0.51 18.43
CA ARG A 162 -15.41 0.29 18.53
C ARG A 162 -16.02 -0.21 17.24
N THR A 163 -15.55 0.32 16.11
CA THR A 163 -16.03 -0.12 14.79
C THR A 163 -15.67 -1.58 14.52
N ILE A 164 -14.46 -2.00 14.88
CA ILE A 164 -14.03 -3.41 14.78
C ILE A 164 -14.92 -4.30 15.66
N GLU A 165 -15.14 -3.91 16.93
CA GLU A 165 -16.02 -4.65 17.87
C GLU A 165 -17.41 -4.88 17.27
N ILE A 166 -18.01 -3.83 16.69
CA ILE A 166 -19.33 -3.94 16.03
C ILE A 166 -19.28 -4.89 14.83
N GLN A 167 -18.23 -4.84 14.01
CA GLN A 167 -18.11 -5.74 12.87
C GLN A 167 -17.93 -7.21 13.31
N MET A 168 -17.34 -7.45 14.47
CA MET A 168 -17.17 -8.79 15.04
C MET A 168 -18.46 -9.36 15.66
N GLU A 169 -19.57 -8.63 15.67
CA GLU A 169 -20.90 -9.19 15.97
C GLU A 169 -21.37 -10.16 14.87
N ASP A 170 -20.90 -9.98 13.64
CA ASP A 170 -21.07 -10.94 12.54
C ASP A 170 -20.20 -12.18 12.77
N GLU A 171 -20.82 -13.36 12.74
CA GLU A 171 -20.14 -14.63 13.04
C GLU A 171 -19.04 -14.98 12.03
N GLU A 172 -19.26 -14.69 10.74
CA GLU A 172 -18.27 -14.96 9.69
C GLU A 172 -17.04 -14.06 9.85
N LEU A 173 -17.25 -12.77 10.11
CA LEU A 173 -16.16 -11.82 10.32
C LEU A 173 -15.41 -12.09 11.62
N ARG A 174 -16.09 -12.49 12.67
CA ARG A 174 -15.46 -12.92 13.92
C ARG A 174 -14.60 -14.15 13.71
N ALA A 175 -15.12 -15.19 13.07
CA ALA A 175 -14.37 -16.40 12.76
C ALA A 175 -13.12 -16.12 11.89
N PHE A 176 -13.25 -15.22 10.93
CA PHE A 176 -12.12 -14.75 10.13
C PHE A 176 -11.02 -14.11 10.98
N VAL A 177 -11.36 -13.23 11.93
CA VAL A 177 -10.37 -12.57 12.80
C VAL A 177 -9.72 -13.59 13.75
N GLU A 178 -10.50 -14.49 14.34
CA GLU A 178 -10.02 -15.45 15.33
C GLU A 178 -9.15 -16.57 14.74
N ALA A 179 -9.27 -16.87 13.45
CA ALA A 179 -8.47 -17.88 12.78
C ALA A 179 -6.95 -17.58 12.82
N GLU A 180 -6.54 -16.31 12.83
CA GLU A 180 -5.12 -15.92 12.95
C GLU A 180 -4.53 -16.29 14.31
N LYS A 181 -5.31 -16.19 15.38
CA LYS A 181 -4.83 -16.48 16.74
C LYS A 181 -4.48 -17.96 16.94
N VAL A 182 -5.02 -18.84 16.11
CA VAL A 182 -4.76 -20.30 16.17
C VAL A 182 -3.47 -20.64 15.43
N GLU A 183 -3.15 -19.93 14.35
CA GLU A 183 -1.92 -20.14 13.56
C GLU A 183 -0.67 -19.70 14.32
N ASP A 184 -0.73 -18.55 15.02
CA ASP A 184 0.38 -18.04 15.83
C ASP A 184 0.71 -18.93 17.02
N VAL A 185 -0.27 -19.56 17.65
CA VAL A 185 -0.08 -20.48 18.78
C VAL A 185 0.46 -21.84 18.33
N ALA A 186 0.25 -22.23 17.08
CA ALA A 186 0.75 -23.48 16.52
C ALA A 186 2.19 -23.38 15.99
N ALA A 187 2.74 -22.17 15.89
CA ALA A 187 4.08 -21.87 15.38
C ALA A 187 5.13 -21.66 16.49
N GLU A 188 4.72 -21.64 17.78
CA GLU A 188 5.56 -21.66 18.98
C GLU A 188 5.76 -23.11 19.52
#